data_1e0650c8c6953cb3deda4a971553d2d5
#
_entry.id   1e0650c8c6953cb3deda4a971553d2d5
#
_cell.length_a   1.000
_cell.length_b   1.000
_cell.length_c   1.000
_cell.angle_alpha   90.00
_cell.angle_beta   90.00
_cell.angle_gamma   90.00
#
_symmetry.space_group_name_H-M   'P 1'
#
loop_
_entity.id
_entity.type
_entity.pdbx_description
1 polymer ?
#
loop_
_entity_poly.entity_id
_entity_poly.type
_entity_poly.pdbx_seq_one_letter_code
_entity_poly.pdbx_strand_id
1 'polypeptide(L)' 'MPPESLPIVVDVHVDGDQIAGHAGDGLTEPRPFTGWLGLIGVLDGLVRGAAEAERWMQEETP' A
#
# COMPACT_ATOMS: atom_id res chain seq x y z
N MET A 1 -22.44 -3.23 -7.96
CA MET A 1 -21.41 -2.57 -7.19
C MET A 1 -20.04 -2.91 -7.76
N PRO A 2 -19.24 -1.94 -8.07
CA PRO A 2 -17.94 -2.25 -8.62
C PRO A 2 -17.07 -2.95 -7.58
N PRO A 3 -16.13 -3.78 -8.03
CA PRO A 3 -15.21 -4.39 -7.10
C PRO A 3 -14.41 -3.31 -6.39
N GLU A 4 -14.10 -3.57 -5.16
CA GLU A 4 -13.30 -2.63 -4.41
C GLU A 4 -11.91 -2.56 -5.01
N SER A 5 -11.47 -1.36 -5.26
CA SER A 5 -10.13 -1.14 -5.75
C SER A 5 -9.43 -0.16 -4.83
N LEU A 6 -8.19 -0.47 -4.53
CA LEU A 6 -7.35 0.40 -3.72
C LEU A 6 -6.33 1.03 -4.64
N PRO A 7 -6.47 2.33 -4.91
CA PRO A 7 -5.49 3.00 -5.76
C PRO A 7 -4.17 3.14 -5.00
N ILE A 8 -3.13 2.57 -5.56
CA ILE A 8 -1.80 2.66 -4.97
C ILE A 8 -0.87 3.32 -5.97
N VAL A 9 -0.22 4.36 -5.51
CA VAL A 9 0.76 5.08 -6.33
C VAL A 9 2.14 4.60 -5.91
N VAL A 10 2.90 4.13 -6.89
CA VAL A 10 4.25 3.63 -6.65
C VAL A 10 5.22 4.45 -7.47
N ASP A 11 6.20 5.00 -6.80
CA ASP A 11 7.27 5.76 -7.43
C ASP A 11 8.53 4.93 -7.31
N VAL A 12 9.08 4.51 -8.45
CA VAL A 12 10.20 3.58 -8.47
C VAL A 12 11.41 4.23 -9.11
N HIS A 13 12.55 4.09 -8.46
CA HIS A 13 13.83 4.50 -9.00
C HIS A 13 14.68 3.26 -9.17
N VAL A 14 15.29 3.12 -10.33
CA VAL A 14 16.19 2.00 -10.58
C VAL A 14 17.62 2.48 -10.37
N ASP A 15 18.32 1.80 -9.49
CA ASP A 15 19.70 2.12 -9.15
C ASP A 15 20.55 0.86 -9.27
N GLY A 16 21.20 0.69 -10.43
CA GLY A 16 21.96 -0.51 -10.71
C GLY A 16 21.05 -1.74 -10.73
N ASP A 17 21.32 -2.67 -9.84
CA ASP A 17 20.52 -3.90 -9.73
C ASP A 17 19.40 -3.78 -8.71
N GLN A 18 19.25 -2.62 -8.12
CA GLN A 18 18.26 -2.44 -7.06
C GLN A 18 17.20 -1.45 -7.46
N ILE A 19 16.05 -1.58 -6.82
CA ILE A 19 15.00 -0.60 -6.95
C ILE A 19 14.78 0.05 -5.59
N ALA A 20 14.32 1.29 -5.62
CA ALA A 20 13.96 2.01 -4.41
C ALA A 20 12.89 3.01 -4.77
N GLY A 21 12.17 3.48 -3.81
CA GLY A 21 11.15 4.48 -4.06
C GLY A 21 10.17 4.59 -2.92
N HIS A 22 8.95 4.96 -3.27
CA HIS A 22 7.89 5.16 -2.30
C HIS A 22 6.60 4.59 -2.84
N ALA A 23 5.77 4.09 -1.95
CA ALA A 23 4.45 3.60 -2.31
C ALA A 23 3.43 4.12 -1.30
N GLY A 24 2.26 4.51 -1.79
CA GLY A 24 1.24 5.05 -0.93
C GLY A 24 -0.14 4.89 -1.54
N ASP A 25 -1.15 5.15 -0.74
CA ASP A 25 -2.55 5.07 -1.18
C ASP A 25 -3.13 6.43 -1.58
N GLY A 26 -2.31 7.46 -1.57
CA GLY A 26 -2.76 8.81 -1.89
C GLY A 26 -3.43 9.54 -0.74
N LEU A 27 -3.68 8.86 0.36
CA LEU A 27 -4.34 9.45 1.53
C LEU A 27 -3.37 9.69 2.67
N THR A 28 -2.35 8.84 2.78
CA THR A 28 -1.35 8.96 3.82
C THR A 28 0.01 9.23 3.19
N GLU A 29 1.00 9.46 4.03
CA GLU A 29 2.33 9.68 3.52
C GLU A 29 2.86 8.44 2.82
N PRO A 30 3.51 8.61 1.67
CA PRO A 30 4.10 7.47 0.98
C PRO A 30 5.16 6.81 1.86
N ARG A 31 5.23 5.50 1.77
CA ARG A 31 6.19 4.72 2.53
C ARG A 31 7.39 4.41 1.67
N PRO A 32 8.60 4.62 2.18
CA PRO A 32 9.81 4.30 1.41
C PRO A 32 10.03 2.80 1.38
N PHE A 33 10.61 2.34 0.29
CA PHE A 33 11.00 0.94 0.18
C PHE A 33 12.33 0.83 -0.55
N THR A 34 13.04 -0.24 -0.32
CA THR A 34 14.27 -0.56 -1.01
C THR A 34 14.24 -2.03 -1.39
N GLY A 35 14.47 -2.32 -2.67
CA GLY A 35 14.47 -3.67 -3.18
C GLY A 35 13.06 -4.23 -3.37
N TRP A 36 12.98 -5.35 -4.07
CA TRP A 36 11.69 -5.97 -4.38
C TRP A 36 10.96 -6.45 -3.13
N LEU A 37 11.69 -7.02 -2.18
CA LEU A 37 11.07 -7.48 -0.94
C LEU A 37 10.50 -6.31 -0.16
N GLY A 38 11.19 -5.18 -0.16
CA GLY A 38 10.69 -3.99 0.49
C GLY A 38 9.41 -3.49 -0.15
N LEU A 39 9.35 -3.48 -1.48
CA LEU A 39 8.15 -3.08 -2.20
C LEU A 39 6.98 -3.99 -1.86
N ILE A 40 7.20 -5.29 -1.90
CA ILE A 40 6.14 -6.25 -1.57
C ILE A 40 5.65 -6.04 -0.15
N GLY A 41 6.57 -5.82 0.80
CA GLY A 41 6.19 -5.56 2.18
C GLY A 41 5.33 -4.33 2.35
N VAL A 42 5.68 -3.24 1.67
CA VAL A 42 4.90 -2.01 1.75
C VAL A 42 3.52 -2.20 1.13
N LEU A 43 3.45 -2.83 -0.03
CA LEU A 43 2.17 -3.09 -0.69
C LEU A 43 1.28 -3.97 0.19
N ASP A 44 1.85 -5.00 0.77
CA ASP A 44 1.10 -5.89 1.67
C ASP A 44 0.56 -5.11 2.86
N GLY A 45 1.37 -4.22 3.43
CA GLY A 45 0.93 -3.40 4.54
C GLY A 45 -0.19 -2.45 4.17
N LEU A 46 -0.13 -1.84 2.98
CA LEU A 46 -1.17 -0.94 2.52
C LEU A 46 -2.50 -1.68 2.30
N VAL A 47 -2.42 -2.85 1.69
CA VAL A 47 -3.63 -3.64 1.42
C VAL A 47 -4.24 -4.13 2.73
N ARG A 48 -3.43 -4.60 3.65
CA ARG A 48 -3.93 -5.06 4.94
C ARG A 48 -4.52 -3.93 5.76
N GLY A 49 -3.89 -2.76 5.72
CA GLY A 49 -4.43 -1.60 6.40
C GLY A 49 -5.80 -1.22 5.91
N ALA A 50 -6.02 -1.25 4.59
CA ALA A 50 -7.32 -0.96 4.02
C ALA A 50 -8.35 -2.01 4.43
N ALA A 51 -7.98 -3.28 4.42
CA ALA A 51 -8.88 -4.35 4.82
C ALA A 51 -9.27 -4.23 6.29
N GLU A 52 -8.32 -3.89 7.13
CA GLU A 52 -8.61 -3.70 8.54
C GLU A 52 -9.54 -2.53 8.78
N ALA A 53 -9.33 -1.44 8.05
CA ALA A 53 -10.18 -0.28 8.18
C ALA A 53 -11.62 -0.61 7.83
N GLU A 54 -11.84 -1.39 6.78
CA GLU A 54 -13.18 -1.81 6.41
C GLU A 54 -13.82 -2.69 7.47
N ARG A 55 -13.02 -3.58 8.02
CA ARG A 55 -13.52 -4.47 9.07
C ARG A 55 -13.95 -3.68 10.29
N TRP A 56 -13.19 -2.66 10.66
CA TRP A 56 -13.55 -1.80 11.78
C TRP A 56 -14.88 -1.12 11.55
N MET A 57 -15.10 -0.63 10.36
CA MET A 57 -16.36 0.03 10.03
C MET A 57 -17.55 -0.91 10.11
N GLN A 58 -17.35 -2.16 9.70
CA GLN A 58 -18.42 -3.13 9.75
C GLN A 58 -18.75 -3.58 11.18
N GLU A 59 -17.74 -3.62 12.03
CA GLU A 59 -17.96 -4.06 13.40
C GLU A 59 -18.65 -3.03 14.27
N GLU A 60 -18.68 -1.80 13.84
CA GLU A 60 -19.38 -0.76 14.60
C GLU A 60 -20.88 -0.88 14.51
N THR A 61 -21.40 -1.69 13.66
CA THR A 61 -22.83 -1.86 13.52
C THR A 61 -23.35 -2.60 14.73
N PRO A 62 -24.27 -2.01 15.47
CA PRO A 62 -24.86 -2.67 16.64
C PRO A 62 -25.70 -3.88 16.25
#